data_acf6cf063cbaa0dc3560b076ade850b8
#
_entry.id   acf6cf063cbaa0dc3560b076ade850b8
#
_cell.length_a   1.000
_cell.length_b   1.000
_cell.length_c   1.000
_cell.angle_alpha   90.00
_cell.angle_beta   90.00
_cell.angle_gamma   90.00
#
_symmetry.space_group_name_H-M   'P 1'
#
loop_
_entity.id
_entity.type
_entity.pdbx_description
1 polymer ?
#
loop_
_entity_poly.entity_id
_entity_poly.type
_entity_poly.pdbx_seq_one_letter_code
_entity_poly.pdbx_strand_id
1 'polypeptide(L)'
;MYDDWRVMFNMLEGMYHNHPVKIDIAGTVETIAEITAEKLYEVYNVFYNLNNMILCVAGNVTVDGVLKVADKMLKPCEKKEIKNYFETEPYEIKEPYVEQTFPVSMPLFNLGFKEKADKPLNEKQLACTDILLSALASNTSMLYRNLMDSNLINSSFSYELFEGPGYCSVIFGGESRAPKQAAEMIKQYISDIKKNGIDKEDFEIARKSVYGDSVSSLNSVSAISNSIIDYAMQGNEIFAYIDAVANAKLEDINSRLAEMLDVDNCTLSVVKQPDEV
;
A
#
# COMPACT_ATOMS: atom_id res chain seq x y z
N MET A 1 2.12 3.46 17.98
CA MET A 1 1.92 2.21 17.22
C MET A 1 0.43 1.81 17.11
N TYR A 2 -0.43 2.05 18.11
CA TYR A 2 -1.87 1.71 18.04
C TYR A 2 -2.71 2.77 17.30
N ASP A 3 -2.24 3.98 17.21
CA ASP A 3 -3.04 5.12 16.72
C ASP A 3 -3.05 5.18 15.18
N ASP A 4 -1.91 4.94 14.54
CA ASP A 4 -1.78 4.83 13.08
C ASP A 4 -2.58 3.63 12.55
N TRP A 5 -2.63 2.53 13.31
CA TRP A 5 -3.41 1.35 12.98
C TRP A 5 -4.91 1.64 12.97
N ARG A 6 -5.41 2.41 13.94
CA ARG A 6 -6.82 2.79 14.04
C ARG A 6 -7.26 3.66 12.86
N VAL A 7 -6.48 4.70 12.55
CA VAL A 7 -6.83 5.61 11.45
C VAL A 7 -6.85 4.86 10.11
N MET A 8 -5.96 3.88 9.93
CA MET A 8 -5.89 3.02 8.75
C MET A 8 -7.15 2.14 8.64
N PHE A 9 -7.48 1.35 9.67
CA PHE A 9 -8.63 0.44 9.60
C PHE A 9 -9.97 1.18 9.57
N ASN A 10 -10.11 2.31 10.25
CA ASN A 10 -11.29 3.17 10.11
C ASN A 10 -11.46 3.66 8.67
N MET A 11 -10.36 4.02 7.99
CA MET A 11 -10.40 4.40 6.58
C MET A 11 -10.84 3.23 5.70
N LEU A 12 -10.24 2.05 5.89
CA LEU A 12 -10.59 0.85 5.13
C LEU A 12 -12.05 0.43 5.34
N GLU A 13 -12.58 0.55 6.56
CA GLU A 13 -13.99 0.27 6.86
C GLU A 13 -14.93 1.25 6.16
N GLY A 14 -14.56 2.53 6.09
CA GLY A 14 -15.30 3.54 5.33
C GLY A 14 -15.17 3.38 3.82
N MET A 15 -14.07 2.79 3.35
CA MET A 15 -13.79 2.64 1.92
C MET A 15 -14.42 1.38 1.31
N TYR A 16 -14.34 0.23 2.00
CA TYR A 16 -14.73 -1.07 1.45
C TYR A 16 -16.06 -1.56 1.99
N HIS A 17 -16.95 -2.03 1.08
CA HIS A 17 -18.25 -2.60 1.43
C HIS A 17 -18.13 -4.05 1.90
N ASN A 18 -17.49 -4.90 1.08
CA ASN A 18 -17.53 -6.36 1.24
C ASN A 18 -16.13 -6.95 1.47
N HIS A 19 -15.08 -6.31 0.93
CA HIS A 19 -13.74 -6.87 0.95
C HIS A 19 -13.19 -7.02 2.38
N PRO A 20 -12.63 -8.17 2.76
CA PRO A 20 -12.13 -8.42 4.12
C PRO A 20 -10.91 -7.59 4.52
N VAL A 21 -10.26 -6.86 3.60
CA VAL A 21 -9.16 -5.95 3.89
C VAL A 21 -9.50 -4.89 4.94
N LYS A 22 -10.79 -4.56 5.09
CA LYS A 22 -11.30 -3.65 6.11
C LYS A 22 -11.30 -4.20 7.53
N ILE A 23 -11.12 -5.53 7.68
CA ILE A 23 -11.14 -6.20 8.98
C ILE A 23 -9.74 -6.15 9.59
N ASP A 24 -9.64 -5.67 10.82
CA ASP A 24 -8.38 -5.63 11.55
C ASP A 24 -7.81 -7.07 11.71
N ILE A 25 -6.64 -7.29 11.12
CA ILE A 25 -5.96 -8.59 11.16
C ILE A 25 -5.47 -8.96 12.58
N ALA A 26 -5.36 -7.98 13.49
CA ALA A 26 -5.03 -8.24 14.89
C ALA A 26 -6.23 -8.85 15.66
N GLY A 27 -7.43 -8.73 15.10
CA GLY A 27 -8.66 -9.20 15.74
C GLY A 27 -9.08 -8.37 16.94
N THR A 28 -10.14 -8.83 17.59
CA THR A 28 -10.65 -8.26 18.86
C THR A 28 -10.46 -9.27 20.00
N VAL A 29 -10.63 -8.83 21.25
CA VAL A 29 -10.58 -9.72 22.41
C VAL A 29 -11.55 -10.89 22.25
N GLU A 30 -12.75 -10.61 21.71
CA GLU A 30 -13.81 -11.59 21.49
C GLU A 30 -13.40 -12.61 20.41
N THR A 31 -12.91 -12.13 19.25
CA THR A 31 -12.54 -13.02 18.15
C THR A 31 -11.29 -13.84 18.48
N ILE A 32 -10.32 -13.26 19.21
CA ILE A 32 -9.13 -13.99 19.68
C ILE A 32 -9.50 -15.09 20.65
N ALA A 33 -10.46 -14.83 21.55
CA ALA A 33 -10.94 -15.81 22.54
C ALA A 33 -11.62 -17.04 21.89
N GLU A 34 -12.10 -16.92 20.63
CA GLU A 34 -12.69 -18.02 19.88
C GLU A 34 -11.66 -18.90 19.14
N ILE A 35 -10.39 -18.51 19.13
CA ILE A 35 -9.32 -19.27 18.45
C ILE A 35 -8.96 -20.49 19.31
N THR A 36 -9.18 -21.67 18.74
CA THR A 36 -8.80 -22.94 19.36
C THR A 36 -7.58 -23.54 18.67
N ALA A 37 -6.94 -24.52 19.33
CA ALA A 37 -5.82 -25.25 18.72
C ALA A 37 -6.24 -25.96 17.44
N GLU A 38 -7.46 -26.52 17.41
CA GLU A 38 -8.03 -27.20 16.26
C GLU A 38 -8.14 -26.25 15.06
N LYS A 39 -8.70 -25.04 15.26
CA LYS A 39 -8.79 -24.01 14.20
C LYS A 39 -7.41 -23.64 13.67
N LEU A 40 -6.41 -23.48 14.56
CA LEU A 40 -5.04 -23.16 14.15
C LEU A 40 -4.45 -24.28 13.29
N TYR A 41 -4.64 -25.55 13.67
CA TYR A 41 -4.17 -26.68 12.86
C TYR A 41 -4.92 -26.82 11.54
N GLU A 42 -6.20 -26.51 11.48
CA GLU A 42 -6.95 -26.47 10.22
C GLU A 42 -6.36 -25.43 9.26
N VAL A 43 -6.15 -24.21 9.71
CA VAL A 43 -5.53 -23.13 8.94
C VAL A 43 -4.10 -23.51 8.51
N TYR A 44 -3.32 -24.05 9.43
CA TYR A 44 -1.96 -24.52 9.13
C TYR A 44 -1.98 -25.56 8.00
N ASN A 45 -2.84 -26.59 8.11
CA ASN A 45 -2.94 -27.67 7.13
C ASN A 45 -3.42 -27.21 5.74
N VAL A 46 -4.14 -26.10 5.65
CA VAL A 46 -4.56 -25.51 4.38
C VAL A 46 -3.44 -24.68 3.76
N PHE A 47 -2.90 -23.74 4.50
CA PHE A 47 -2.02 -22.71 3.93
C PHE A 47 -0.53 -23.07 3.94
N TYR A 48 -0.06 -23.88 4.90
CA TYR A 48 1.34 -24.31 5.00
C TYR A 48 1.60 -25.56 4.14
N ASN A 49 1.32 -25.43 2.87
CA ASN A 49 1.55 -26.47 1.86
C ASN A 49 2.70 -26.01 0.95
N LEU A 50 3.67 -26.88 0.65
CA LEU A 50 4.84 -26.52 -0.17
C LEU A 50 4.46 -25.98 -1.56
N ASN A 51 3.30 -26.36 -2.08
CA ASN A 51 2.80 -25.81 -3.34
C ASN A 51 2.21 -24.39 -3.22
N ASN A 52 2.08 -23.87 -1.99
CA ASN A 52 1.62 -22.52 -1.68
C ASN A 52 2.74 -21.66 -1.07
N MET A 53 4.00 -22.07 -1.19
CA MET A 53 5.13 -21.40 -0.55
C MET A 53 6.21 -21.08 -1.57
N ILE A 54 6.89 -19.95 -1.38
CA ILE A 54 8.07 -19.55 -2.15
C ILE A 54 9.26 -19.54 -1.18
N LEU A 55 10.35 -20.19 -1.56
CA LEU A 55 11.63 -20.10 -0.86
C LEU A 55 12.58 -19.21 -1.66
N CYS A 56 12.97 -18.08 -1.08
CA CYS A 56 14.03 -17.24 -1.60
C CYS A 56 15.21 -17.26 -0.64
N VAL A 57 16.41 -17.43 -1.18
CA VAL A 57 17.66 -17.45 -0.40
C VAL A 57 18.65 -16.49 -1.03
N ALA A 58 19.03 -15.45 -0.30
CA ALA A 58 20.03 -14.49 -0.72
C ALA A 58 21.22 -14.49 0.23
N GLY A 59 22.44 -14.37 -0.29
CA GLY A 59 23.66 -14.34 0.49
C GLY A 59 24.84 -15.08 -0.17
N ASN A 60 25.86 -15.39 0.60
CA ASN A 60 27.01 -16.14 0.11
C ASN A 60 26.71 -17.65 0.06
N VAL A 61 25.87 -18.05 -0.88
CA VAL A 61 25.39 -19.42 -1.07
C VAL A 61 25.52 -19.82 -2.55
N THR A 62 25.50 -21.13 -2.82
CA THR A 62 25.40 -21.64 -4.19
C THR A 62 24.02 -22.27 -4.38
N VAL A 63 23.50 -22.16 -5.59
CA VAL A 63 22.20 -22.78 -5.97
C VAL A 63 22.20 -24.27 -5.65
N ASP A 64 23.24 -25.01 -6.05
CA ASP A 64 23.37 -26.45 -5.78
C ASP A 64 23.37 -26.77 -4.28
N GLY A 65 24.02 -25.92 -3.48
CA GLY A 65 24.03 -26.06 -2.03
C GLY A 65 22.63 -25.93 -1.41
N VAL A 66 21.88 -24.92 -1.83
CA VAL A 66 20.49 -24.69 -1.39
C VAL A 66 19.59 -25.83 -1.84
N LEU A 67 19.64 -26.21 -3.11
CA LEU A 67 18.82 -27.31 -3.64
C LEU A 67 19.09 -28.62 -2.94
N LYS A 68 20.37 -28.96 -2.68
CA LYS A 68 20.73 -30.19 -1.95
C LYS A 68 20.15 -30.23 -0.53
N VAL A 69 20.06 -29.09 0.16
CA VAL A 69 19.44 -29.00 1.48
C VAL A 69 17.92 -29.09 1.36
N ALA A 70 17.33 -28.37 0.39
CA ALA A 70 15.90 -28.41 0.14
C ALA A 70 15.41 -29.82 -0.18
N ASP A 71 16.06 -30.54 -1.09
CA ASP A 71 15.72 -31.92 -1.47
C ASP A 71 15.79 -32.89 -0.30
N LYS A 72 16.70 -32.64 0.64
CA LYS A 72 16.86 -33.47 1.83
C LYS A 72 15.78 -33.17 2.88
N MET A 73 15.37 -31.91 3.03
CA MET A 73 14.52 -31.45 4.13
C MET A 73 13.04 -31.35 3.76
N LEU A 74 12.74 -31.00 2.53
CA LEU A 74 11.37 -30.83 2.05
C LEU A 74 10.83 -32.18 1.54
N LYS A 75 9.68 -32.55 2.05
CA LYS A 75 9.02 -33.79 1.60
C LYS A 75 7.93 -33.44 0.59
N PRO A 76 7.81 -34.20 -0.51
CA PRO A 76 6.70 -34.01 -1.44
C PRO A 76 5.35 -34.04 -0.71
N CYS A 77 4.46 -33.14 -1.08
CA CYS A 77 3.10 -33.08 -0.56
C CYS A 77 2.09 -32.99 -1.71
N GLU A 78 0.87 -33.42 -1.49
CA GLU A 78 -0.21 -33.26 -2.45
C GLU A 78 -0.54 -31.76 -2.61
N LYS A 79 -0.73 -31.34 -3.88
CA LYS A 79 -1.15 -29.99 -4.19
C LYS A 79 -2.57 -29.76 -3.68
N LYS A 80 -2.72 -28.77 -2.78
CA LYS A 80 -4.02 -28.28 -2.35
C LYS A 80 -4.37 -27.04 -3.14
N GLU A 81 -5.55 -27.00 -3.72
CA GLU A 81 -6.06 -25.81 -4.38
C GLU A 81 -6.66 -24.88 -3.30
N ILE A 82 -6.03 -23.74 -3.10
CA ILE A 82 -6.55 -22.70 -2.21
C ILE A 82 -7.41 -21.77 -3.06
N LYS A 83 -8.69 -21.68 -2.73
CA LYS A 83 -9.64 -20.79 -3.39
C LYS A 83 -9.94 -19.62 -2.46
N ASN A 84 -9.57 -18.42 -2.89
CA ASN A 84 -10.00 -17.21 -2.25
C ASN A 84 -11.38 -16.83 -2.80
N TYR A 85 -12.35 -16.70 -1.91
CA TYR A 85 -13.68 -16.20 -2.24
C TYR A 85 -13.82 -14.80 -1.66
N PHE A 86 -13.81 -13.81 -2.54
CA PHE A 86 -14.18 -12.45 -2.18
C PHE A 86 -15.56 -12.16 -2.79
N GLU A 87 -16.43 -11.55 -1.99
CA GLU A 87 -17.65 -10.98 -2.54
C GLU A 87 -17.27 -9.87 -3.52
N THR A 88 -18.15 -9.64 -4.51
CA THR A 88 -17.93 -8.52 -5.45
C THR A 88 -17.90 -7.22 -4.69
N GLU A 89 -16.78 -6.53 -4.78
CA GLU A 89 -16.57 -5.24 -4.15
C GLU A 89 -17.02 -4.12 -5.11
N PRO A 90 -17.95 -3.23 -4.71
CA PRO A 90 -18.29 -2.04 -5.51
C PRO A 90 -17.08 -1.14 -5.67
N TYR A 91 -16.99 -0.41 -6.80
CA TYR A 91 -15.93 0.60 -7.00
C TYR A 91 -16.12 1.79 -6.04
N GLU A 92 -17.36 2.17 -5.81
CA GLU A 92 -17.71 3.30 -4.96
C GLU A 92 -17.29 3.03 -3.51
N ILE A 93 -16.88 4.08 -2.82
CA ILE A 93 -16.62 4.02 -1.38
C ILE A 93 -17.94 3.87 -0.60
N LYS A 94 -17.85 3.30 0.61
CA LYS A 94 -19.00 3.14 1.51
C LYS A 94 -19.33 4.46 2.23
N GLU A 95 -18.32 5.14 2.76
CA GLU A 95 -18.47 6.36 3.55
C GLU A 95 -17.32 7.34 3.22
N PRO A 96 -17.62 8.62 2.91
CA PRO A 96 -16.59 9.59 2.56
C PRO A 96 -15.83 10.14 3.77
N TYR A 97 -16.37 9.95 5.00
CA TYR A 97 -15.77 10.47 6.22
C TYR A 97 -16.04 9.54 7.41
N VAL A 98 -14.97 9.18 8.12
CA VAL A 98 -15.01 8.41 9.36
C VAL A 98 -14.21 9.15 10.44
N GLU A 99 -14.77 9.33 11.63
CA GLU A 99 -14.10 9.98 12.74
C GLU A 99 -14.19 9.12 14.01
N GLN A 100 -13.06 8.99 14.70
CA GLN A 100 -12.99 8.29 15.98
C GLN A 100 -12.32 9.18 17.02
N THR A 101 -12.92 9.23 18.21
CA THR A 101 -12.33 9.87 19.37
C THR A 101 -11.41 8.88 20.08
N PHE A 102 -10.14 9.28 20.25
CA PHE A 102 -9.12 8.49 20.96
C PHE A 102 -8.08 9.43 21.58
N PRO A 103 -7.44 9.08 22.71
CA PRO A 103 -6.44 9.93 23.37
C PRO A 103 -5.13 9.94 22.58
N VAL A 104 -5.03 10.83 21.59
CA VAL A 104 -3.85 11.10 20.77
C VAL A 104 -3.28 12.48 21.09
N SER A 105 -1.98 12.70 20.96
CA SER A 105 -1.34 13.99 21.20
C SER A 105 -1.62 15.00 20.09
N MET A 106 -1.79 14.53 18.87
CA MET A 106 -2.17 15.29 17.68
C MET A 106 -3.14 14.48 16.85
N PRO A 107 -4.14 15.08 16.22
CA PRO A 107 -5.04 14.34 15.33
C PRO A 107 -4.28 13.68 14.19
N LEU A 108 -4.64 12.41 13.93
CA LEU A 108 -4.14 11.61 12.82
C LEU A 108 -5.18 11.59 11.71
N PHE A 109 -4.73 11.56 10.47
CA PHE A 109 -5.63 11.39 9.34
C PHE A 109 -5.05 10.43 8.29
N ASN A 110 -5.95 9.72 7.60
CA ASN A 110 -5.69 9.04 6.35
C ASN A 110 -6.77 9.44 5.34
N LEU A 111 -6.33 9.95 4.20
CA LEU A 111 -7.16 10.18 3.02
C LEU A 111 -6.86 9.08 2.01
N GLY A 112 -7.76 8.12 1.88
CA GLY A 112 -7.60 7.00 0.97
C GLY A 112 -8.45 7.17 -0.27
N PHE A 113 -7.85 7.00 -1.45
CA PHE A 113 -8.52 6.95 -2.74
C PHE A 113 -8.70 5.49 -3.14
N LYS A 114 -9.93 5.07 -3.37
CA LYS A 114 -10.23 3.71 -3.79
C LYS A 114 -9.99 3.54 -5.29
N GLU A 115 -9.17 2.57 -5.63
CA GLU A 115 -8.77 2.30 -7.01
C GLU A 115 -9.41 1.02 -7.54
N LYS A 116 -9.42 0.86 -8.85
CA LYS A 116 -9.87 -0.38 -9.49
C LYS A 116 -8.88 -1.51 -9.21
N ALA A 117 -9.37 -2.65 -8.77
CA ALA A 117 -8.59 -3.82 -8.38
C ALA A 117 -9.02 -5.11 -9.11
N ASP A 118 -9.51 -4.97 -10.35
CA ASP A 118 -9.95 -6.10 -11.17
C ASP A 118 -8.82 -7.09 -11.49
N LYS A 119 -7.58 -6.59 -11.52
CA LYS A 119 -6.36 -7.34 -11.77
C LYS A 119 -5.21 -6.74 -10.97
N PRO A 120 -4.22 -7.56 -10.55
CA PRO A 120 -2.97 -7.04 -10.01
C PRO A 120 -2.30 -6.06 -10.97
N LEU A 121 -1.64 -5.04 -10.44
CA LEU A 121 -0.85 -4.12 -11.23
C LEU A 121 0.39 -4.85 -11.78
N ASN A 122 0.69 -4.63 -13.06
CA ASN A 122 1.95 -5.11 -13.63
C ASN A 122 3.10 -4.15 -13.32
N GLU A 123 4.34 -4.56 -13.60
CA GLU A 123 5.55 -3.82 -13.26
C GLU A 123 5.55 -2.39 -13.83
N LYS A 124 5.02 -2.21 -15.04
CA LYS A 124 4.91 -0.87 -15.65
C LYS A 124 3.91 0.00 -14.91
N GLN A 125 2.76 -0.56 -14.52
CA GLN A 125 1.74 0.18 -13.77
C GLN A 125 2.24 0.53 -12.37
N LEU A 126 2.93 -0.40 -11.68
CA LEU A 126 3.57 -0.16 -10.40
C LEU A 126 4.59 0.97 -10.51
N ALA A 127 5.54 0.87 -11.44
CA ALA A 127 6.56 1.89 -11.67
C ALA A 127 5.96 3.27 -11.97
N CYS A 128 4.93 3.33 -12.82
CA CYS A 128 4.23 4.58 -13.12
C CYS A 128 3.51 5.15 -11.89
N THR A 129 2.91 4.28 -11.06
CA THR A 129 2.24 4.71 -9.83
C THR A 129 3.23 5.26 -8.82
N ASP A 130 4.35 4.57 -8.58
CA ASP A 130 5.36 5.01 -7.62
C ASP A 130 6.01 6.34 -8.04
N ILE A 131 6.33 6.50 -9.34
CA ILE A 131 6.85 7.77 -9.86
C ILE A 131 5.79 8.88 -9.72
N LEU A 132 4.53 8.59 -10.03
CA LEU A 132 3.42 9.53 -9.88
C LEU A 132 3.28 9.99 -8.43
N LEU A 133 3.20 9.06 -7.50
CA LEU A 133 3.04 9.36 -6.06
C LEU A 133 4.26 10.11 -5.51
N SER A 134 5.46 9.76 -5.94
CA SER A 134 6.68 10.49 -5.60
C SER A 134 6.65 11.92 -6.13
N ALA A 135 6.22 12.15 -7.37
CA ALA A 135 6.08 13.49 -7.93
C ALA A 135 5.01 14.32 -7.21
N LEU A 136 3.90 13.67 -6.79
CA LEU A 136 2.79 14.34 -6.11
C LEU A 136 3.10 14.69 -4.65
N ALA A 137 3.69 13.76 -3.89
CA ALA A 137 3.63 13.83 -2.43
C ALA A 137 4.96 13.56 -1.69
N SER A 138 6.08 13.35 -2.40
CA SER A 138 7.38 13.27 -1.74
C SER A 138 7.73 14.59 -1.04
N ASN A 139 8.68 14.55 -0.12
CA ASN A 139 9.13 15.73 0.65
C ASN A 139 9.73 16.85 -0.22
N THR A 140 9.99 16.59 -1.49
CA THR A 140 10.44 17.58 -2.48
C THR A 140 9.30 18.14 -3.34
N SER A 141 8.10 17.55 -3.26
CA SER A 141 6.94 17.94 -4.07
C SER A 141 6.35 19.30 -3.67
N MET A 142 5.64 19.91 -4.61
CA MET A 142 4.95 21.17 -4.34
C MET A 142 3.80 20.99 -3.34
N LEU A 143 3.08 19.85 -3.41
CA LEU A 143 2.02 19.53 -2.45
C LEU A 143 2.55 19.48 -1.02
N TYR A 144 3.64 18.74 -0.80
CA TYR A 144 4.26 18.64 0.52
C TYR A 144 4.65 20.02 1.06
N ARG A 145 5.29 20.84 0.24
CA ARG A 145 5.67 22.23 0.63
C ARG A 145 4.45 23.07 0.99
N ASN A 146 3.41 23.06 0.17
CA ASN A 146 2.19 23.84 0.43
C ASN A 146 1.50 23.41 1.74
N LEU A 147 1.45 22.11 2.02
CA LEU A 147 0.89 21.57 3.26
C LEU A 147 1.73 21.97 4.48
N MET A 148 3.06 21.90 4.37
CA MET A 148 3.99 22.30 5.43
C MET A 148 3.94 23.82 5.71
N ASP A 149 3.99 24.66 4.66
CA ASP A 149 3.95 26.11 4.77
C ASP A 149 2.62 26.60 5.37
N SER A 150 1.54 25.86 5.10
CA SER A 150 0.22 26.10 5.68
C SER A 150 0.05 25.54 7.11
N ASN A 151 1.08 24.89 7.67
CA ASN A 151 1.06 24.20 8.96
C ASN A 151 -0.05 23.12 9.06
N LEU A 152 -0.42 22.51 7.96
CA LEU A 152 -1.45 21.47 7.88
C LEU A 152 -0.89 20.07 8.14
N ILE A 153 0.41 19.86 7.96
CA ILE A 153 1.11 18.59 8.24
C ILE A 153 2.41 18.84 8.98
N ASN A 154 3.05 17.77 9.42
CA ASN A 154 4.43 17.75 9.90
C ASN A 154 5.23 16.66 9.15
N SER A 155 6.42 16.31 9.64
CA SER A 155 7.30 15.30 9.02
C SER A 155 6.76 13.85 9.05
N SER A 156 5.63 13.61 9.71
CA SER A 156 4.96 12.29 9.70
C SER A 156 4.15 12.05 8.43
N PHE A 157 3.93 13.11 7.61
CA PHE A 157 3.18 12.96 6.37
C PHE A 157 3.84 11.96 5.42
N SER A 158 3.04 11.03 4.95
CA SER A 158 3.47 9.97 4.04
C SER A 158 2.40 9.65 3.01
N TYR A 159 2.77 8.89 2.00
CA TYR A 159 1.87 8.32 1.02
C TYR A 159 2.21 6.85 0.79
N GLU A 160 1.21 6.08 0.39
CA GLU A 160 1.34 4.64 0.18
C GLU A 160 0.40 4.16 -0.93
N LEU A 161 0.90 3.24 -1.76
CA LEU A 161 0.06 2.39 -2.59
C LEU A 161 -0.21 1.09 -1.81
N PHE A 162 -1.44 0.92 -1.37
CA PHE A 162 -1.89 -0.23 -0.61
C PHE A 162 -2.73 -1.14 -1.51
N GLU A 163 -2.14 -2.23 -1.99
CA GLU A 163 -2.77 -3.12 -2.94
C GLU A 163 -2.66 -4.59 -2.57
N GLY A 164 -3.55 -5.38 -3.12
CA GLY A 164 -3.55 -6.83 -3.00
C GLY A 164 -4.70 -7.46 -3.79
N PRO A 165 -4.92 -8.77 -3.62
CA PRO A 165 -5.96 -9.48 -4.35
C PRO A 165 -7.35 -8.87 -4.11
N GLY A 166 -7.90 -8.17 -5.09
CA GLY A 166 -9.25 -7.59 -5.06
C GLY A 166 -9.38 -6.24 -4.34
N TYR A 167 -8.27 -5.62 -3.95
CA TYR A 167 -8.26 -4.26 -3.40
C TYR A 167 -7.07 -3.46 -3.90
N CYS A 168 -7.27 -2.16 -4.04
CA CYS A 168 -6.22 -1.20 -4.34
C CYS A 168 -6.63 0.18 -3.82
N SER A 169 -5.74 0.86 -3.15
CA SER A 169 -5.96 2.20 -2.60
C SER A 169 -4.67 3.00 -2.62
N VAL A 170 -4.79 4.29 -2.87
CA VAL A 170 -3.71 5.25 -2.61
C VAL A 170 -4.05 6.02 -1.35
N ILE A 171 -3.13 6.07 -0.42
CA ILE A 171 -3.33 6.63 0.91
C ILE A 171 -2.36 7.79 1.11
N PHE A 172 -2.87 8.93 1.56
CA PHE A 172 -2.09 10.06 2.07
C PHE A 172 -2.44 10.26 3.54
N GLY A 173 -1.46 10.30 4.42
CA GLY A 173 -1.74 10.37 5.84
C GLY A 173 -0.61 10.91 6.69
N GLY A 174 -0.91 11.09 7.97
CA GLY A 174 0.01 11.60 8.98
C GLY A 174 -0.71 12.39 10.05
N GLU A 175 0.06 13.16 10.81
CA GLU A 175 -0.48 14.06 11.83
C GLU A 175 -0.86 15.42 11.23
N SER A 176 -2.01 15.96 11.67
CA SER A 176 -2.50 17.27 11.25
C SER A 176 -3.31 17.95 12.35
N ARG A 177 -3.10 19.24 12.54
CA ARG A 177 -3.97 20.05 13.41
C ARG A 177 -5.32 20.34 12.78
N ALA A 178 -5.42 20.22 11.45
CA ALA A 178 -6.62 20.50 10.67
C ALA A 178 -6.81 19.45 9.55
N PRO A 179 -7.11 18.18 9.90
CA PRO A 179 -7.19 17.05 8.96
C PRO A 179 -8.09 17.31 7.75
N LYS A 180 -9.25 17.93 7.95
CA LYS A 180 -10.18 18.27 6.86
C LYS A 180 -9.58 19.27 5.87
N GLN A 181 -8.86 20.27 6.37
CA GLN A 181 -8.20 21.27 5.50
C GLN A 181 -7.04 20.63 4.74
N ALA A 182 -6.27 19.75 5.38
CA ALA A 182 -5.21 19.00 4.71
C ALA A 182 -5.79 18.14 3.58
N ALA A 183 -6.86 17.39 3.85
CA ALA A 183 -7.53 16.55 2.85
C ALA A 183 -8.07 17.37 1.66
N GLU A 184 -8.72 18.53 1.93
CA GLU A 184 -9.22 19.40 0.87
C GLU A 184 -8.08 19.98 0.02
N MET A 185 -6.96 20.38 0.61
CA MET A 185 -5.79 20.83 -0.14
C MET A 185 -5.20 19.73 -1.02
N ILE A 186 -5.12 18.50 -0.52
CA ILE A 186 -4.66 17.34 -1.30
C ILE A 186 -5.59 17.10 -2.49
N LYS A 187 -6.91 17.07 -2.28
CA LYS A 187 -7.90 16.86 -3.33
C LYS A 187 -7.88 17.96 -4.39
N GLN A 188 -7.77 19.21 -3.95
CA GLN A 188 -7.66 20.34 -4.86
C GLN A 188 -6.39 20.26 -5.71
N TYR A 189 -5.25 19.97 -5.09
CA TYR A 189 -3.98 19.81 -5.80
C TYR A 189 -4.06 18.69 -6.84
N ILE A 190 -4.60 17.51 -6.48
CA ILE A 190 -4.81 16.39 -7.40
C ILE A 190 -5.70 16.82 -8.57
N SER A 191 -6.81 17.54 -8.29
CA SER A 191 -7.72 18.03 -9.33
C SER A 191 -7.04 18.99 -10.31
N ASP A 192 -6.14 19.84 -9.81
CA ASP A 192 -5.41 20.79 -10.64
C ASP A 192 -4.31 20.11 -11.47
N ILE A 193 -3.59 19.16 -10.89
CA ILE A 193 -2.59 18.36 -11.63
C ILE A 193 -3.26 17.48 -12.70
N LYS A 194 -4.46 16.94 -12.45
CA LYS A 194 -5.21 16.19 -13.47
C LYS A 194 -5.56 17.04 -14.71
N LYS A 195 -5.75 18.34 -14.54
CA LYS A 195 -6.02 19.27 -15.66
C LYS A 195 -4.75 19.68 -16.40
N ASN A 196 -3.67 19.87 -15.67
CA ASN A 196 -2.43 20.48 -16.18
C ASN A 196 -1.35 19.45 -16.57
N GLY A 197 -1.43 18.22 -16.03
CA GLY A 197 -0.39 17.22 -16.12
C GLY A 197 0.72 17.44 -15.08
N ILE A 198 1.58 16.44 -14.93
CA ILE A 198 2.81 16.51 -14.12
C ILE A 198 3.86 17.33 -14.87
N ASP A 199 4.55 18.23 -14.18
CA ASP A 199 5.66 18.97 -14.76
C ASP A 199 6.83 18.04 -15.10
N LYS A 200 7.55 18.37 -16.15
CA LYS A 200 8.67 17.55 -16.63
C LYS A 200 9.82 17.47 -15.62
N GLU A 201 10.10 18.55 -14.90
CA GLU A 201 11.16 18.58 -13.90
C GLU A 201 10.78 17.72 -12.69
N ASP A 202 9.55 17.86 -12.20
CA ASP A 202 9.01 17.04 -11.09
C ASP A 202 9.01 15.54 -11.46
N PHE A 203 8.63 15.20 -12.69
CA PHE A 203 8.73 13.83 -13.21
C PHE A 203 10.15 13.30 -13.19
N GLU A 204 11.12 14.06 -13.71
CA GLU A 204 12.51 13.60 -13.76
C GLU A 204 13.14 13.44 -12.37
N ILE A 205 12.78 14.31 -11.43
CA ILE A 205 13.19 14.20 -10.01
C ILE A 205 12.60 12.93 -9.40
N ALA A 206 11.29 12.74 -9.52
CA ALA A 206 10.60 11.59 -8.96
C ALA A 206 11.11 10.27 -9.54
N ARG A 207 11.27 10.18 -10.87
CA ARG A 207 11.78 9.00 -11.55
C ARG A 207 13.18 8.62 -11.06
N LYS A 208 14.08 9.60 -10.92
CA LYS A 208 15.43 9.39 -10.39
C LYS A 208 15.43 8.96 -8.93
N SER A 209 14.54 9.53 -8.11
CA SER A 209 14.40 9.15 -6.71
C SER A 209 13.94 7.69 -6.60
N VAL A 210 12.82 7.33 -7.24
CA VAL A 210 12.29 5.97 -7.22
C VAL A 210 13.30 4.96 -7.76
N TYR A 211 14.02 5.29 -8.85
CA TYR A 211 15.09 4.43 -9.37
C TYR A 211 16.23 4.28 -8.36
N GLY A 212 16.69 5.38 -7.77
CA GLY A 212 17.76 5.38 -6.79
C GLY A 212 17.42 4.55 -5.55
N ASP A 213 16.21 4.68 -5.03
CA ASP A 213 15.72 3.92 -3.90
C ASP A 213 15.61 2.42 -4.24
N SER A 214 15.09 2.08 -5.42
CA SER A 214 14.97 0.71 -5.90
C SER A 214 16.35 0.04 -6.02
N VAL A 215 17.34 0.71 -6.61
CA VAL A 215 18.70 0.18 -6.73
C VAL A 215 19.39 0.11 -5.37
N SER A 216 19.18 1.10 -4.50
CA SER A 216 19.75 1.13 -3.15
C SER A 216 19.26 -0.01 -2.28
N SER A 217 17.99 -0.41 -2.42
CA SER A 217 17.42 -1.55 -1.70
C SER A 217 18.14 -2.87 -1.99
N LEU A 218 18.72 -3.01 -3.20
CA LEU A 218 19.48 -4.19 -3.59
C LEU A 218 20.84 -4.34 -2.86
N ASN A 219 21.27 -3.37 -2.08
CA ASN A 219 22.46 -3.48 -1.24
C ASN A 219 22.25 -4.30 0.04
N SER A 220 20.98 -4.61 0.37
CA SER A 220 20.64 -5.41 1.55
C SER A 220 20.20 -6.81 1.14
N VAL A 221 20.90 -7.83 1.64
CA VAL A 221 20.56 -9.25 1.41
C VAL A 221 19.12 -9.56 1.84
N SER A 222 18.69 -9.02 2.97
CA SER A 222 17.32 -9.18 3.46
C SER A 222 16.31 -8.46 2.57
N ALA A 223 16.60 -7.23 2.14
CA ALA A 223 15.71 -6.48 1.26
C ALA A 223 15.55 -7.19 -0.10
N ILE A 224 16.65 -7.68 -0.71
CA ILE A 224 16.58 -8.45 -1.96
C ILE A 224 15.66 -9.65 -1.84
N SER A 225 15.84 -10.48 -0.78
CA SER A 225 15.04 -11.70 -0.64
C SER A 225 13.55 -11.38 -0.42
N ASN A 226 13.24 -10.36 0.39
CA ASN A 226 11.86 -9.94 0.61
C ASN A 226 11.23 -9.38 -0.67
N SER A 227 11.92 -8.46 -1.35
CA SER A 227 11.41 -7.89 -2.60
C SER A 227 11.15 -8.96 -3.68
N ILE A 228 12.07 -9.93 -3.84
CA ILE A 228 11.85 -11.02 -4.81
C ILE A 228 10.58 -11.82 -4.46
N ILE A 229 10.35 -12.11 -3.18
CA ILE A 229 9.15 -12.83 -2.74
C ILE A 229 7.90 -11.98 -2.97
N ASP A 230 7.92 -10.71 -2.58
CA ASP A 230 6.76 -9.82 -2.69
C ASP A 230 6.32 -9.67 -4.15
N TYR A 231 7.26 -9.40 -5.06
CA TYR A 231 6.96 -9.32 -6.49
C TYR A 231 6.49 -10.66 -7.06
N ALA A 232 7.17 -11.77 -6.71
CA ALA A 232 6.80 -13.11 -7.19
C ALA A 232 5.41 -13.54 -6.71
N MET A 233 5.00 -13.18 -5.49
CA MET A 233 3.65 -13.47 -4.96
C MET A 233 2.55 -12.73 -5.72
N GLN A 234 2.86 -11.58 -6.28
CA GLN A 234 1.96 -10.78 -7.12
C GLN A 234 2.01 -11.18 -8.62
N GLY A 235 2.92 -12.10 -8.99
CA GLY A 235 3.14 -12.50 -10.38
C GLY A 235 4.04 -11.54 -11.17
N ASN A 236 4.75 -10.66 -10.50
CA ASN A 236 5.66 -9.65 -11.01
C ASN A 236 7.13 -10.04 -10.79
N GLU A 237 8.06 -9.27 -11.40
CA GLU A 237 9.50 -9.46 -11.27
C GLU A 237 10.19 -8.14 -10.93
N ILE A 238 11.02 -8.14 -9.86
CA ILE A 238 11.68 -6.93 -9.34
C ILE A 238 12.59 -6.25 -10.37
N PHE A 239 13.35 -7.01 -11.18
CA PHE A 239 14.24 -6.40 -12.19
C PHE A 239 13.44 -5.81 -13.34
N ALA A 240 12.33 -6.43 -13.75
CA ALA A 240 11.41 -5.86 -14.74
C ALA A 240 10.76 -4.56 -14.23
N TYR A 241 10.43 -4.49 -12.93
CA TYR A 241 9.98 -3.24 -12.31
C TYR A 241 11.06 -2.15 -12.36
N ILE A 242 12.31 -2.45 -11.97
CA ILE A 242 13.42 -1.48 -12.02
C ILE A 242 13.66 -0.98 -13.45
N ASP A 243 13.59 -1.86 -14.43
CA ASP A 243 13.68 -1.51 -15.85
C ASP A 243 12.50 -0.63 -16.29
N ALA A 244 11.29 -0.91 -15.79
CA ALA A 244 10.11 -0.09 -16.07
C ALA A 244 10.25 1.33 -15.47
N VAL A 245 10.79 1.46 -14.26
CA VAL A 245 11.10 2.78 -13.64
C VAL A 245 12.14 3.53 -14.49
N ALA A 246 13.24 2.87 -14.88
CA ALA A 246 14.30 3.49 -15.67
C ALA A 246 13.82 4.03 -17.02
N ASN A 247 12.88 3.32 -17.66
CA ASN A 247 12.37 3.62 -19.00
C ASN A 247 11.02 4.35 -19.02
N ALA A 248 10.46 4.69 -17.84
CA ALA A 248 9.19 5.41 -17.73
C ALA A 248 9.24 6.78 -18.43
N LYS A 249 8.14 7.16 -19.06
CA LYS A 249 7.99 8.43 -19.78
C LYS A 249 6.92 9.28 -19.12
N LEU A 250 7.03 10.58 -19.27
CA LEU A 250 6.04 11.54 -18.73
C LEU A 250 4.62 11.24 -19.20
N GLU A 251 4.47 10.80 -20.46
CA GLU A 251 3.17 10.44 -21.01
C GLU A 251 2.55 9.24 -20.32
N ASP A 252 3.36 8.25 -19.90
CA ASP A 252 2.90 7.09 -19.15
C ASP A 252 2.39 7.51 -17.77
N ILE A 253 3.09 8.43 -17.10
CA ILE A 253 2.68 8.95 -15.78
C ILE A 253 1.40 9.77 -15.86
N ASN A 254 1.27 10.64 -16.86
CA ASN A 254 0.05 11.41 -17.07
C ASN A 254 -1.15 10.51 -17.44
N SER A 255 -0.92 9.44 -18.20
CA SER A 255 -1.95 8.44 -18.47
C SER A 255 -2.38 7.74 -17.18
N ARG A 256 -1.42 7.37 -16.32
CA ARG A 256 -1.70 6.75 -15.03
C ARG A 256 -2.48 7.70 -14.10
N LEU A 257 -2.09 8.97 -14.04
CA LEU A 257 -2.81 10.01 -13.28
C LEU A 257 -4.27 10.16 -13.72
N ALA A 258 -4.55 10.06 -15.03
CA ALA A 258 -5.92 10.15 -15.55
C ALA A 258 -6.81 8.99 -15.09
N GLU A 259 -6.22 7.82 -14.81
CA GLU A 259 -6.94 6.59 -14.44
C GLU A 259 -7.23 6.47 -12.95
N MET A 260 -6.48 7.17 -12.08
CA MET A 260 -6.52 6.98 -10.62
C MET A 260 -6.74 8.30 -9.87
N LEU A 261 -6.83 8.22 -8.56
CA LEU A 261 -7.02 9.36 -7.65
C LEU A 261 -8.33 10.13 -7.94
N ASP A 262 -9.44 9.40 -8.01
CA ASP A 262 -10.77 10.00 -8.14
C ASP A 262 -11.13 10.73 -6.83
N VAL A 263 -11.18 12.07 -6.89
CA VAL A 263 -11.41 12.92 -5.72
C VAL A 263 -12.81 12.78 -5.12
N ASP A 264 -13.75 12.22 -5.89
CA ASP A 264 -15.11 11.93 -5.43
C ASP A 264 -15.23 10.50 -4.88
N ASN A 265 -14.20 9.64 -5.07
CA ASN A 265 -14.17 8.25 -4.62
C ASN A 265 -13.05 8.03 -3.56
N CYS A 266 -13.08 8.85 -2.50
CA CYS A 266 -12.10 8.80 -1.42
C CYS A 266 -12.76 8.88 -0.04
N THR A 267 -12.12 8.25 0.95
CA THR A 267 -12.52 8.26 2.35
C THR A 267 -11.48 9.00 3.19
N LEU A 268 -11.94 9.99 3.96
CA LEU A 268 -11.13 10.64 4.99
C LEU A 268 -11.42 10.01 6.35
N SER A 269 -10.43 9.37 6.93
CA SER A 269 -10.46 8.90 8.31
C SER A 269 -9.70 9.86 9.22
N VAL A 270 -10.26 10.18 10.37
CA VAL A 270 -9.66 11.04 11.39
C VAL A 270 -9.74 10.39 12.76
N VAL A 271 -8.62 10.34 13.46
CA VAL A 271 -8.56 9.99 14.88
C VAL A 271 -8.11 11.23 15.64
N LYS A 272 -8.93 11.72 16.56
CA LYS A 272 -8.67 12.95 17.33
C LYS A 272 -8.94 12.78 18.81
N GLN A 273 -8.41 13.69 19.62
CA GLN A 273 -8.77 13.76 21.04
C GLN A 273 -10.26 14.02 21.26
N PRO A 274 -10.81 13.59 22.40
CA PRO A 274 -12.10 14.11 22.88
C PRO A 274 -12.06 15.65 22.93
N ASP A 275 -13.15 16.28 22.46
CA ASP A 275 -13.29 17.72 22.66
C ASP A 275 -13.26 17.98 24.20
N GLU A 276 -12.43 18.92 24.66
CA GLU A 276 -12.40 19.30 26.06
C GLU A 276 -13.80 19.80 26.46
N VAL A 277 -14.40 19.18 27.48
CA VAL A 277 -15.70 19.55 28.03
C VAL A 277 -15.61 20.83 28.83
#